data_ba1a3671c2ae3714d07850546b8eb1b3
#
_entry.id   ba1a3671c2ae3714d07850546b8eb1b3
#
_cell.length_a   1.000
_cell.length_b   1.000
_cell.length_c   1.000
_cell.angle_alpha   90.00
_cell.angle_beta   90.00
_cell.angle_gamma   90.00
#
_symmetry.space_group_name_H-M   'P 1'
#
loop_
_entity.id
_entity.type
_entity.pdbx_description
1 polymer ?
#
loop_
_entity_poly.entity_id
_entity_poly.type
_entity_poly.pdbx_seq_one_letter_code
_entity_poly.pdbx_strand_id
1 'polypeptide(L)'
;MASNADKVAVGLIQMSCAAEPRLNLDKAIAKIEEAAKRGAQIICTQELFGAHYPCQTEDPKLFDLAEPIPGPTTEALGAVAKARKIIIVASIFERRAAGVYHNTAAVIDEAGKIIGRYRKMHIPDDPRYYEKFYFTPGDLDFVAHPTSRGSIGALVCWDQWFPEAARLTAMAGAQILFYPTAIGWWHGEPEKVRPKQVNAWETIQRSHAIANGVFVAAVNRVGVEGELEFWGNSFVADPFGEVIARASATAEETLVVECDLAKIEQVRRNWPFLRDRRIDAYADLTRRYRS
;
A
#
# COMPACT_ATOMS: atom_id res chain seq x y z
N MET A 1 -14.60 11.34 -25.53
CA MET A 1 -15.43 10.72 -24.46
C MET A 1 -14.63 9.56 -23.91
N ALA A 2 -14.33 9.53 -22.60
CA ALA A 2 -13.67 8.40 -21.98
C ALA A 2 -14.56 7.16 -22.16
N SER A 3 -13.99 6.04 -22.56
CA SER A 3 -14.73 4.78 -22.66
C SER A 3 -15.00 4.28 -21.23
N ASN A 4 -16.11 3.57 -21.03
CA ASN A 4 -16.41 2.96 -19.71
C ASN A 4 -15.33 1.93 -19.29
N ALA A 5 -14.44 1.56 -20.22
CA ALA A 5 -13.31 0.65 -20.02
C ALA A 5 -12.13 1.29 -19.26
N ASP A 6 -12.07 2.63 -19.20
CA ASP A 6 -10.97 3.36 -18.56
C ASP A 6 -11.24 3.67 -17.06
N LYS A 7 -12.46 3.37 -16.57
CA LYS A 7 -12.87 3.63 -15.21
C LYS A 7 -12.71 2.40 -14.34
N VAL A 8 -12.00 2.56 -13.23
CA VAL A 8 -11.71 1.49 -12.27
C VAL A 8 -12.14 1.93 -10.87
N ALA A 9 -13.02 1.17 -10.26
CA ALA A 9 -13.41 1.39 -8.86
C ALA A 9 -12.40 0.72 -7.91
N VAL A 10 -11.76 1.54 -7.09
CA VAL A 10 -10.76 1.13 -6.09
C VAL A 10 -11.39 1.08 -4.72
N GLY A 11 -11.15 0.00 -3.97
CA GLY A 11 -11.55 -0.18 -2.58
C GLY A 11 -10.36 -0.13 -1.64
N LEU A 12 -10.45 0.66 -0.56
CA LEU A 12 -9.43 0.72 0.50
C LEU A 12 -10.05 0.22 1.81
N ILE A 13 -9.41 -0.75 2.43
CA ILE A 13 -9.85 -1.33 3.69
C ILE A 13 -9.05 -0.74 4.84
N GLN A 14 -9.65 0.22 5.53
CA GLN A 14 -9.13 0.80 6.77
C GLN A 14 -9.80 0.13 7.95
N MET A 15 -9.03 -0.58 8.79
CA MET A 15 -9.58 -1.26 9.95
C MET A 15 -8.63 -1.26 11.14
N SER A 16 -9.16 -1.47 12.34
CA SER A 16 -8.40 -1.82 13.53
C SER A 16 -8.08 -3.32 13.53
N CYS A 17 -6.98 -3.71 14.16
CA CYS A 17 -6.65 -5.12 14.33
C CYS A 17 -6.87 -5.58 15.77
N ALA A 18 -7.22 -6.85 15.90
CA ALA A 18 -7.26 -7.58 17.18
C ALA A 18 -5.96 -8.37 17.37
N ALA A 19 -5.68 -8.80 18.60
CA ALA A 19 -4.54 -9.67 18.89
C ALA A 19 -4.68 -11.05 18.21
N GLU A 20 -5.91 -11.54 18.08
CA GLU A 20 -6.20 -12.84 17.46
C GLU A 20 -6.20 -12.73 15.93
N PRO A 21 -5.26 -13.40 15.22
CA PRO A 21 -5.11 -13.25 13.78
C PRO A 21 -6.35 -13.62 12.97
N ARG A 22 -7.08 -14.67 13.40
CA ARG A 22 -8.27 -15.13 12.68
C ARG A 22 -9.37 -14.06 12.62
N LEU A 23 -9.55 -13.30 13.69
CA LEU A 23 -10.55 -12.23 13.74
C LEU A 23 -10.23 -11.13 12.71
N ASN A 24 -8.95 -10.86 12.49
CA ASN A 24 -8.52 -9.87 11.52
C ASN A 24 -8.76 -10.32 10.08
N LEU A 25 -8.45 -11.57 9.76
CA LEU A 25 -8.71 -12.14 8.44
C LEU A 25 -10.21 -12.16 8.13
N ASP A 26 -11.03 -12.63 9.07
CA ASP A 26 -12.50 -12.69 8.93
C ASP A 26 -13.07 -11.26 8.72
N LYS A 27 -12.59 -10.28 9.50
CA LYS A 27 -12.96 -8.86 9.35
C LYS A 27 -12.54 -8.30 8.00
N ALA A 28 -11.30 -8.56 7.57
CA ALA A 28 -10.80 -8.09 6.28
C ALA A 28 -11.63 -8.67 5.13
N ILE A 29 -11.95 -9.95 5.17
CA ILE A 29 -12.82 -10.61 4.18
C ILE A 29 -14.19 -9.94 4.14
N ALA A 30 -14.82 -9.71 5.29
CA ALA A 30 -16.13 -9.06 5.36
C ALA A 30 -16.10 -7.65 4.74
N LYS A 31 -15.06 -6.85 5.03
CA LYS A 31 -14.90 -5.51 4.46
C LYS A 31 -14.56 -5.55 2.96
N ILE A 32 -13.78 -6.52 2.50
CA ILE A 32 -13.50 -6.75 1.07
C ILE A 32 -14.79 -7.10 0.33
N GLU A 33 -15.62 -7.97 0.91
CA GLU A 33 -16.93 -8.30 0.33
C GLU A 33 -17.88 -7.10 0.30
N GLU A 34 -17.86 -6.24 1.34
CA GLU A 34 -18.58 -4.97 1.35
C GLU A 34 -18.12 -4.06 0.22
N ALA A 35 -16.80 -3.87 0.07
CA ALA A 35 -16.24 -3.06 -1.02
C ALA A 35 -16.66 -3.60 -2.39
N ALA A 36 -16.59 -4.92 -2.60
CA ALA A 36 -17.00 -5.57 -3.84
C ALA A 36 -18.49 -5.37 -4.14
N LYS A 37 -19.37 -5.47 -3.13
CA LYS A 37 -20.81 -5.18 -3.27
C LYS A 37 -21.07 -3.71 -3.65
N ARG A 38 -20.21 -2.79 -3.24
CA ARG A 38 -20.23 -1.36 -3.61
C ARG A 38 -19.57 -1.07 -4.95
N GLY A 39 -19.15 -2.11 -5.68
CA GLY A 39 -18.61 -2.02 -7.04
C GLY A 39 -17.09 -1.90 -7.12
N ALA A 40 -16.34 -2.02 -6.03
CA ALA A 40 -14.88 -2.03 -6.09
C ALA A 40 -14.35 -3.22 -6.90
N GLN A 41 -13.39 -2.94 -7.77
CA GLN A 41 -12.79 -3.90 -8.70
C GLN A 41 -11.35 -4.26 -8.32
N ILE A 42 -10.62 -3.31 -7.71
CA ILE A 42 -9.31 -3.53 -7.10
C ILE A 42 -9.41 -3.10 -5.64
N ILE A 43 -9.11 -4.00 -4.71
CA ILE A 43 -9.25 -3.73 -3.27
C ILE A 43 -7.91 -3.92 -2.60
N CYS A 44 -7.51 -2.95 -1.78
CA CYS A 44 -6.26 -3.00 -1.04
C CYS A 44 -6.53 -3.03 0.48
N THR A 45 -5.85 -3.93 1.20
CA THR A 45 -5.81 -3.96 2.66
C THR A 45 -4.71 -3.05 3.19
N GLN A 46 -4.77 -2.70 4.45
CA GLN A 46 -3.65 -2.06 5.16
C GLN A 46 -2.44 -3.02 5.33
N GLU A 47 -1.30 -2.48 5.74
CA GLU A 47 -0.07 -3.24 6.00
C GLU A 47 -0.24 -4.22 7.16
N LEU A 48 0.27 -5.46 6.99
CA LEU A 48 0.33 -6.52 8.01
C LEU A 48 -0.99 -6.69 8.78
N PHE A 49 -2.10 -6.65 8.06
CA PHE A 49 -3.46 -6.59 8.62
C PHE A 49 -3.86 -7.84 9.43
N GLY A 50 -3.09 -8.92 9.32
CA GLY A 50 -3.40 -10.22 9.94
C GLY A 50 -3.23 -10.24 11.47
N ALA A 51 -2.58 -9.24 12.07
CA ALA A 51 -2.35 -9.19 13.52
C ALA A 51 -2.24 -7.74 14.00
N HIS A 52 -2.13 -7.53 15.33
CA HIS A 52 -1.54 -6.32 15.85
C HIS A 52 -0.19 -6.08 15.19
N TYR A 53 0.20 -4.82 15.02
CA TYR A 53 1.47 -4.47 14.39
C TYR A 53 2.65 -5.07 15.20
N PRO A 54 3.37 -6.05 14.65
CA PRO A 54 4.29 -6.87 15.45
C PRO A 54 5.58 -6.13 15.80
N CYS A 55 5.94 -5.09 15.03
CA CYS A 55 7.26 -4.47 15.11
C CYS A 55 7.39 -3.42 16.22
N GLN A 56 6.45 -3.36 17.18
CA GLN A 56 6.55 -2.49 18.35
C GLN A 56 7.62 -2.94 19.34
N THR A 57 8.02 -4.21 19.29
CA THR A 57 9.03 -4.84 20.12
C THR A 57 9.88 -5.79 19.28
N GLU A 58 11.05 -6.14 19.76
CA GLU A 58 11.91 -7.18 19.16
C GLU A 58 11.68 -8.51 19.91
N ASP A 59 10.60 -9.22 19.58
CA ASP A 59 10.23 -10.49 20.18
C ASP A 59 10.29 -11.63 19.14
N PRO A 60 11.24 -12.60 19.30
CA PRO A 60 11.34 -13.73 18.38
C PRO A 60 10.06 -14.58 18.23
N LYS A 61 9.15 -14.57 19.20
CA LYS A 61 7.89 -15.30 19.14
C LYS A 61 6.96 -14.74 18.08
N LEU A 62 7.08 -13.46 17.72
CA LEU A 62 6.24 -12.83 16.69
C LEU A 62 6.58 -13.28 15.27
N PHE A 63 7.70 -13.97 15.06
CA PHE A 63 7.95 -14.67 13.78
C PHE A 63 6.95 -15.80 13.50
N ASP A 64 6.25 -16.30 14.53
CA ASP A 64 5.20 -17.31 14.37
C ASP A 64 3.95 -16.75 13.64
N LEU A 65 3.82 -15.43 13.53
CA LEU A 65 2.79 -14.78 12.71
C LEU A 65 3.06 -14.88 11.20
N ALA A 66 4.28 -15.25 10.81
CA ALA A 66 4.69 -15.30 9.41
C ALA A 66 4.18 -16.57 8.71
N GLU A 67 3.68 -16.40 7.50
CA GLU A 67 3.20 -17.49 6.66
C GLU A 67 3.91 -17.53 5.30
N PRO A 68 3.94 -18.68 4.60
CA PRO A 68 4.43 -18.73 3.23
C PRO A 68 3.49 -17.99 2.28
N ILE A 69 3.99 -17.62 1.10
CA ILE A 69 3.16 -17.13 -0.01
C ILE A 69 3.40 -18.06 -1.22
N PRO A 70 2.41 -18.87 -1.68
CA PRO A 70 1.03 -18.99 -1.16
C PRO A 70 0.95 -19.56 0.26
N GLY A 71 -0.08 -19.15 1.01
CA GLY A 71 -0.35 -19.58 2.37
C GLY A 71 -1.78 -19.28 2.79
N PRO A 72 -2.15 -19.58 4.04
CA PRO A 72 -3.53 -19.54 4.50
C PRO A 72 -4.27 -18.24 4.18
N THR A 73 -3.64 -17.08 4.43
CA THR A 73 -4.25 -15.77 4.15
C THR A 73 -4.45 -15.56 2.65
N THR A 74 -3.43 -15.83 1.83
CA THR A 74 -3.55 -15.64 0.37
C THR A 74 -4.52 -16.62 -0.27
N GLU A 75 -4.66 -17.84 0.25
CA GLU A 75 -5.65 -18.83 -0.20
C GLU A 75 -7.07 -18.38 0.12
N ALA A 76 -7.31 -17.90 1.35
CA ALA A 76 -8.61 -17.37 1.75
C ALA A 76 -9.01 -16.14 0.92
N LEU A 77 -8.09 -15.18 0.74
CA LEU A 77 -8.31 -14.00 -0.10
C LEU A 77 -8.49 -14.37 -1.58
N GLY A 78 -7.76 -15.37 -2.07
CA GLY A 78 -7.91 -15.90 -3.43
C GLY A 78 -9.31 -16.47 -3.68
N ALA A 79 -9.87 -17.18 -2.71
CA ALA A 79 -11.25 -17.68 -2.79
C ALA A 79 -12.26 -16.52 -2.92
N VAL A 80 -12.08 -15.45 -2.12
CA VAL A 80 -12.92 -14.24 -2.19
C VAL A 80 -12.74 -13.51 -3.53
N ALA A 81 -11.50 -13.30 -3.98
CA ALA A 81 -11.18 -12.67 -5.25
C ALA A 81 -11.88 -13.37 -6.41
N LYS A 82 -11.79 -14.70 -6.45
CA LYS A 82 -12.45 -15.54 -7.45
C LYS A 82 -13.98 -15.46 -7.38
N ALA A 83 -14.55 -15.53 -6.18
CA ALA A 83 -16.01 -15.50 -5.99
C ALA A 83 -16.62 -14.15 -6.37
N ARG A 84 -15.92 -13.05 -6.08
CA ARG A 84 -16.39 -11.66 -6.33
C ARG A 84 -15.90 -11.08 -7.66
N LYS A 85 -14.98 -11.76 -8.37
CA LYS A 85 -14.35 -11.26 -9.62
C LYS A 85 -13.65 -9.93 -9.41
N ILE A 86 -12.82 -9.84 -8.36
CA ILE A 86 -12.06 -8.67 -7.96
C ILE A 86 -10.57 -8.98 -7.89
N ILE A 87 -9.76 -7.93 -7.93
CA ILE A 87 -8.32 -7.99 -7.68
C ILE A 87 -8.08 -7.56 -6.24
N ILE A 88 -7.20 -8.26 -5.52
CA ILE A 88 -6.85 -7.91 -4.14
C ILE A 88 -5.35 -7.65 -4.03
N VAL A 89 -4.99 -6.54 -3.39
CA VAL A 89 -3.63 -6.23 -2.93
C VAL A 89 -3.60 -6.40 -1.43
N ALA A 90 -2.81 -7.34 -0.92
CA ALA A 90 -2.76 -7.68 0.50
C ALA A 90 -1.33 -7.72 1.04
N SER A 91 -1.08 -7.01 2.15
CA SER A 91 0.22 -7.02 2.83
C SER A 91 0.28 -8.14 3.86
N ILE A 92 1.31 -8.97 3.76
CA ILE A 92 1.49 -10.25 4.46
C ILE A 92 2.86 -10.28 5.14
N PHE A 93 2.95 -10.82 6.34
CA PHE A 93 4.21 -11.22 6.97
C PHE A 93 4.68 -12.52 6.29
N GLU A 94 5.55 -12.41 5.28
CA GLU A 94 6.02 -13.56 4.49
C GLU A 94 7.14 -14.30 5.21
N ARG A 95 6.97 -15.61 5.39
CA ARG A 95 8.07 -16.55 5.67
C ARG A 95 8.54 -17.15 4.34
N ARG A 96 9.60 -16.60 3.76
CA ARG A 96 10.19 -17.08 2.51
C ARG A 96 10.94 -18.40 2.69
N ALA A 97 11.69 -18.50 3.78
CA ALA A 97 12.47 -19.66 4.18
C ALA A 97 12.74 -19.62 5.68
N ALA A 98 13.35 -20.64 6.25
CA ALA A 98 13.78 -20.62 7.64
C ALA A 98 14.76 -19.47 7.89
N GLY A 99 14.41 -18.56 8.80
CA GLY A 99 15.21 -17.37 9.13
C GLY A 99 15.18 -16.23 8.09
N VAL A 100 14.36 -16.32 7.03
CA VAL A 100 14.24 -15.28 6.00
C VAL A 100 12.78 -14.84 5.87
N TYR A 101 12.52 -13.60 6.25
CA TYR A 101 11.19 -13.03 6.33
C TYR A 101 11.11 -11.69 5.59
N HIS A 102 9.94 -11.39 5.04
CA HIS A 102 9.69 -10.12 4.36
C HIS A 102 8.30 -9.56 4.71
N ASN A 103 8.17 -8.26 4.63
CA ASN A 103 6.89 -7.58 4.56
C ASN A 103 6.50 -7.51 3.08
N THR A 104 5.48 -8.25 2.68
CA THR A 104 5.19 -8.52 1.27
C THR A 104 3.78 -8.13 0.90
N ALA A 105 3.61 -7.32 -0.14
CA ALA A 105 2.33 -7.11 -0.81
C ALA A 105 2.14 -8.18 -1.89
N ALA A 106 1.09 -8.97 -1.76
CA ALA A 106 0.66 -9.95 -2.77
C ALA A 106 -0.46 -9.37 -3.63
N VAL A 107 -0.39 -9.56 -4.94
CA VAL A 107 -1.44 -9.19 -5.89
C VAL A 107 -2.15 -10.46 -6.35
N ILE A 108 -3.45 -10.53 -6.08
CA ILE A 108 -4.31 -11.69 -6.36
C ILE A 108 -5.33 -11.27 -7.43
N ASP A 109 -5.44 -12.02 -8.52
CA ASP A 109 -6.35 -11.74 -9.64
C ASP A 109 -7.78 -12.27 -9.42
N GLU A 110 -8.66 -11.99 -10.37
CA GLU A 110 -10.07 -12.43 -10.35
C GLU A 110 -10.24 -13.95 -10.53
N ALA A 111 -9.19 -14.69 -10.83
CA ALA A 111 -9.18 -16.15 -10.81
C ALA A 111 -8.75 -16.72 -9.44
N GLY A 112 -8.37 -15.82 -8.51
CA GLY A 112 -7.85 -16.17 -7.19
C GLY A 112 -6.38 -16.58 -7.20
N LYS A 113 -5.65 -16.25 -8.28
CA LYS A 113 -4.22 -16.57 -8.42
C LYS A 113 -3.35 -15.39 -8.01
N ILE A 114 -2.24 -15.67 -7.36
CA ILE A 114 -1.19 -14.68 -7.11
C ILE A 114 -0.48 -14.40 -8.42
N ILE A 115 -0.66 -13.20 -8.96
CA ILE A 115 -0.05 -12.74 -10.23
C ILE A 115 1.17 -11.87 -10.00
N GLY A 116 1.40 -11.42 -8.77
CA GLY A 116 2.54 -10.60 -8.42
C GLY A 116 2.79 -10.53 -6.93
N ARG A 117 4.03 -10.17 -6.61
CA ARG A 117 4.49 -9.88 -5.24
C ARG A 117 5.45 -8.72 -5.27
N TYR A 118 5.37 -7.89 -4.25
CA TYR A 118 6.38 -6.87 -3.95
C TYR A 118 6.82 -7.06 -2.50
N ARG A 119 8.11 -7.17 -2.27
CA ARG A 119 8.73 -7.20 -0.94
C ARG A 119 9.22 -5.82 -0.59
N LYS A 120 8.78 -5.28 0.55
CA LYS A 120 9.14 -3.95 1.02
C LYS A 120 10.65 -3.72 0.95
N MET A 121 11.07 -2.70 0.18
CA MET A 121 12.48 -2.42 -0.08
C MET A 121 13.09 -1.57 1.03
N HIS A 122 12.35 -0.58 1.52
CA HIS A 122 12.80 0.31 2.57
C HIS A 122 12.22 -0.12 3.91
N ILE A 123 13.09 -0.58 4.80
CA ILE A 123 12.71 -1.12 6.11
C ILE A 123 13.03 -0.08 7.20
N PRO A 124 12.03 0.42 7.94
CA PRO A 124 12.23 1.37 9.02
C PRO A 124 12.87 0.73 10.26
N ASP A 125 13.43 1.58 11.10
CA ASP A 125 14.00 1.18 12.40
C ASP A 125 13.87 2.36 13.39
N ASP A 126 12.64 2.83 13.54
CA ASP A 126 12.29 3.91 14.45
C ASP A 126 11.67 3.37 15.76
N PRO A 127 11.58 4.16 16.82
CA PRO A 127 10.90 3.74 18.05
C PRO A 127 9.49 3.19 17.78
N ARG A 128 9.24 1.97 18.22
CA ARG A 128 8.01 1.18 17.99
C ARG A 128 7.78 0.75 16.52
N TYR A 129 8.78 0.93 15.65
CA TYR A 129 8.78 0.46 14.27
C TYR A 129 10.07 -0.32 13.97
N TYR A 130 10.40 -1.31 14.83
CA TYR A 130 11.62 -2.13 14.77
C TYR A 130 11.53 -3.18 13.65
N GLU A 131 11.21 -2.75 12.43
CA GLU A 131 11.00 -3.67 11.32
C GLU A 131 12.28 -4.37 10.87
N LYS A 132 13.46 -3.76 11.07
CA LYS A 132 14.73 -4.39 10.71
C LYS A 132 15.04 -5.65 11.52
N PHE A 133 14.46 -5.80 12.70
CA PHE A 133 14.56 -7.04 13.47
C PHE A 133 13.85 -8.19 12.76
N TYR A 134 12.76 -7.92 12.06
CA TYR A 134 11.89 -8.94 11.46
C TYR A 134 12.16 -9.16 9.99
N PHE A 135 12.40 -8.11 9.21
CA PHE A 135 12.32 -8.17 7.76
C PHE A 135 13.66 -7.96 7.07
N THR A 136 13.93 -8.88 6.13
CA THR A 136 14.95 -8.68 5.11
C THR A 136 14.42 -7.69 4.07
N PRO A 137 15.23 -6.71 3.61
CA PRO A 137 14.86 -5.84 2.49
C PRO A 137 14.42 -6.62 1.26
N GLY A 138 13.52 -6.04 0.49
CA GLY A 138 12.97 -6.65 -0.73
C GLY A 138 14.02 -6.88 -1.80
N ASP A 139 13.79 -7.92 -2.61
CA ASP A 139 14.69 -8.38 -3.67
C ASP A 139 13.96 -8.69 -5.00
N LEU A 140 12.74 -8.14 -5.16
CA LEU A 140 11.89 -8.37 -6.34
C LEU A 140 11.80 -7.13 -7.26
N ASP A 141 12.60 -6.09 -6.97
CA ASP A 141 12.61 -4.82 -7.70
C ASP A 141 11.32 -4.00 -7.57
N PHE A 142 11.29 -2.80 -8.15
CA PHE A 142 10.14 -1.91 -8.25
C PHE A 142 9.37 -2.23 -9.54
N VAL A 143 8.33 -3.05 -9.43
CA VAL A 143 7.60 -3.60 -10.57
C VAL A 143 6.17 -3.10 -10.64
N ALA A 144 5.61 -3.09 -11.82
CA ALA A 144 4.17 -2.95 -12.05
C ALA A 144 3.58 -4.31 -12.42
N HIS A 145 2.38 -4.57 -11.92
CA HIS A 145 1.65 -5.80 -12.15
C HIS A 145 0.50 -5.54 -13.11
N PRO A 146 0.54 -6.06 -14.35
CA PRO A 146 -0.56 -5.98 -15.29
C PRO A 146 -1.78 -6.75 -14.76
N THR A 147 -2.95 -6.14 -14.82
CA THR A 147 -4.23 -6.75 -14.44
C THR A 147 -5.28 -6.50 -15.52
N SER A 148 -6.43 -7.14 -15.43
CA SER A 148 -7.58 -6.89 -16.30
C SER A 148 -8.17 -5.47 -16.15
N ARG A 149 -7.77 -4.74 -15.09
CA ARG A 149 -8.28 -3.42 -14.70
C ARG A 149 -7.23 -2.32 -14.76
N GLY A 150 -6.14 -2.54 -15.51
CA GLY A 150 -5.00 -1.65 -15.59
C GLY A 150 -3.78 -2.21 -14.87
N SER A 151 -2.67 -1.50 -14.98
CA SER A 151 -1.40 -1.88 -14.35
C SER A 151 -1.26 -1.21 -12.99
N ILE A 152 -0.93 -1.98 -11.96
CA ILE A 152 -0.82 -1.49 -10.58
C ILE A 152 0.58 -1.68 -10.00
N GLY A 153 1.01 -0.73 -9.19
CA GLY A 153 2.17 -0.85 -8.32
C GLY A 153 1.74 -1.13 -6.88
N ALA A 154 2.43 -2.02 -6.20
CA ALA A 154 2.19 -2.31 -4.79
C ALA A 154 3.49 -2.01 -4.03
N LEU A 155 3.56 -0.83 -3.43
CA LEU A 155 4.64 -0.40 -2.53
C LEU A 155 4.14 -0.48 -1.08
N VAL A 156 5.02 -0.61 -0.09
CA VAL A 156 4.58 -0.83 1.29
C VAL A 156 5.13 0.23 2.23
N CYS A 157 4.24 0.92 2.92
CA CYS A 157 4.45 1.82 4.05
C CYS A 157 5.69 2.73 3.91
N TRP A 158 6.85 2.37 4.49
CA TRP A 158 8.06 3.20 4.49
C TRP A 158 8.54 3.58 3.09
N ASP A 159 8.23 2.77 2.06
CA ASP A 159 8.50 3.11 0.64
C ASP A 159 7.84 4.42 0.22
N GLN A 160 6.76 4.83 0.91
CA GLN A 160 6.03 6.08 0.64
C GLN A 160 6.86 7.35 0.80
N TRP A 161 7.98 7.29 1.54
CA TRP A 161 8.86 8.43 1.75
C TRP A 161 9.92 8.61 0.66
N PHE A 162 10.06 7.62 -0.22
CA PHE A 162 11.13 7.56 -1.23
C PHE A 162 10.57 7.81 -2.64
N PRO A 163 10.83 9.01 -3.22
CA PRO A 163 10.39 9.33 -4.59
C PRO A 163 10.89 8.35 -5.65
N GLU A 164 12.04 7.73 -5.44
CA GLU A 164 12.64 6.74 -6.32
C GLU A 164 11.75 5.51 -6.47
N ALA A 165 11.17 5.00 -5.37
CA ALA A 165 10.27 3.86 -5.38
C ALA A 165 9.03 4.13 -6.25
N ALA A 166 8.38 5.28 -6.01
CA ALA A 166 7.22 5.70 -6.81
C ALA A 166 7.58 5.89 -8.28
N ARG A 167 8.74 6.52 -8.55
CA ARG A 167 9.21 6.80 -9.91
C ARG A 167 9.51 5.53 -10.69
N LEU A 168 10.25 4.61 -10.11
CA LEU A 168 10.62 3.35 -10.77
C LEU A 168 9.37 2.49 -11.04
N THR A 169 8.46 2.39 -10.09
CA THR A 169 7.21 1.65 -10.25
C THR A 169 6.31 2.29 -11.33
N ALA A 170 6.21 3.62 -11.38
CA ALA A 170 5.47 4.32 -12.42
C ALA A 170 6.13 4.16 -13.81
N MET A 171 7.46 4.15 -13.88
CA MET A 171 8.22 3.88 -15.12
C MET A 171 8.05 2.43 -15.59
N ALA A 172 7.84 1.48 -14.68
CA ALA A 172 7.48 0.10 -15.02
C ALA A 172 6.05 -0.03 -15.59
N GLY A 173 5.28 1.07 -15.62
CA GLY A 173 3.96 1.14 -16.24
C GLY A 173 2.78 1.18 -15.27
N ALA A 174 3.01 1.33 -13.96
CA ALA A 174 1.92 1.44 -13.01
C ALA A 174 1.06 2.69 -13.26
N GLN A 175 -0.26 2.49 -13.24
CA GLN A 175 -1.28 3.52 -13.37
C GLN A 175 -1.85 3.93 -12.01
N ILE A 176 -1.88 2.99 -11.06
CA ILE A 176 -2.28 3.20 -9.67
C ILE A 176 -1.17 2.65 -8.78
N LEU A 177 -0.64 3.46 -7.86
CA LEU A 177 0.29 3.04 -6.83
C LEU A 177 -0.48 2.81 -5.53
N PHE A 178 -0.48 1.59 -5.03
CA PHE A 178 -1.02 1.25 -3.72
C PHE A 178 0.08 1.28 -2.67
N TYR A 179 -0.27 1.83 -1.51
CA TYR A 179 0.58 1.85 -0.32
C TYR A 179 -0.16 1.28 0.88
N PRO A 180 -0.20 -0.07 1.04
CA PRO A 180 -0.51 -0.67 2.33
C PRO A 180 0.38 -0.09 3.40
N THR A 181 -0.21 0.46 4.47
CA THR A 181 0.51 1.24 5.48
C THR A 181 0.02 0.89 6.88
N ALA A 182 0.93 0.95 7.86
CA ALA A 182 0.66 0.96 9.29
C ALA A 182 1.47 2.09 9.90
N ILE A 183 0.94 3.31 9.85
CA ILE A 183 1.59 4.50 10.38
C ILE A 183 0.68 5.20 11.38
N GLY A 184 1.25 5.59 12.51
CA GLY A 184 0.56 6.23 13.61
C GLY A 184 1.52 7.02 14.49
N TRP A 185 0.99 7.57 15.55
CA TRP A 185 1.74 8.29 16.56
C TRP A 185 2.20 7.34 17.65
N TRP A 186 3.43 7.48 18.06
CA TRP A 186 3.90 6.89 19.29
C TRP A 186 3.51 7.78 20.48
N HIS A 187 2.98 7.18 21.55
CA HIS A 187 2.53 7.93 22.73
C HIS A 187 3.65 8.72 23.42
N GLY A 188 4.92 8.36 23.19
CA GLY A 188 6.08 9.12 23.67
C GLY A 188 6.37 10.40 22.89
N GLU A 189 5.71 10.66 21.76
CA GLU A 189 5.93 11.86 20.94
C GLU A 189 5.13 13.06 21.45
N PRO A 190 5.67 14.28 21.31
CA PRO A 190 4.92 15.49 21.65
C PRO A 190 3.70 15.66 20.75
N GLU A 191 2.50 15.92 21.32
CA GLU A 191 1.28 16.11 20.54
C GLU A 191 1.38 17.16 19.42
N LYS A 192 2.18 18.20 19.61
CA LYS A 192 2.38 19.29 18.63
C LYS A 192 2.99 18.83 17.30
N VAL A 193 3.59 17.63 17.23
CA VAL A 193 4.16 17.08 15.98
C VAL A 193 3.14 16.29 15.18
N ARG A 194 2.09 15.77 15.81
CA ARG A 194 1.07 14.89 15.21
C ARG A 194 0.45 15.45 13.91
N PRO A 195 -0.06 16.70 13.87
CA PRO A 195 -0.61 17.24 12.62
C PRO A 195 0.43 17.40 11.52
N LYS A 196 1.70 17.66 11.89
CA LYS A 196 2.80 17.83 10.92
C LYS A 196 3.15 16.49 10.26
N GLN A 197 3.11 15.40 11.02
CA GLN A 197 3.38 14.05 10.50
C GLN A 197 2.30 13.61 9.51
N VAL A 198 1.02 13.80 9.85
CA VAL A 198 -0.10 13.49 8.93
C VAL A 198 -0.01 14.33 7.66
N ASN A 199 0.27 15.64 7.79
CA ASN A 199 0.43 16.53 6.65
C ASN A 199 1.62 16.12 5.76
N ALA A 200 2.76 15.76 6.34
CA ALA A 200 3.92 15.32 5.59
C ALA A 200 3.63 13.99 4.83
N TRP A 201 2.97 13.05 5.51
CA TRP A 201 2.56 11.77 4.95
C TRP A 201 1.62 11.90 3.74
N GLU A 202 0.62 12.78 3.84
CA GLU A 202 -0.27 13.06 2.71
C GLU A 202 0.46 13.80 1.59
N THR A 203 1.24 14.82 1.95
CA THR A 203 1.94 15.67 0.98
C THR A 203 2.91 14.87 0.12
N ILE A 204 3.72 14.00 0.70
CA ILE A 204 4.69 13.21 -0.07
C ILE A 204 4.00 12.27 -1.05
N GLN A 205 2.91 11.62 -0.67
CA GLN A 205 2.18 10.71 -1.53
C GLN A 205 1.43 11.44 -2.64
N ARG A 206 0.84 12.59 -2.37
CA ARG A 206 0.28 13.49 -3.40
C ARG A 206 1.35 13.96 -4.37
N SER A 207 2.55 14.24 -3.87
CA SER A 207 3.71 14.56 -4.72
C SER A 207 4.07 13.42 -5.66
N HIS A 208 3.97 12.15 -5.22
CA HIS A 208 4.18 11.00 -6.10
C HIS A 208 3.13 10.92 -7.21
N ALA A 209 1.87 11.21 -6.90
CA ALA A 209 0.80 11.26 -7.90
C ALA A 209 1.12 12.32 -8.96
N ILE A 210 1.43 13.55 -8.56
CA ILE A 210 1.76 14.68 -9.44
C ILE A 210 2.99 14.38 -10.28
N ALA A 211 4.11 14.05 -9.63
CA ALA A 211 5.40 13.89 -10.29
C ALA A 211 5.42 12.75 -11.34
N ASN A 212 4.54 11.76 -11.19
CA ASN A 212 4.45 10.62 -12.09
C ASN A 212 3.19 10.64 -12.99
N GLY A 213 2.23 11.53 -12.71
CA GLY A 213 0.93 11.58 -13.40
C GLY A 213 0.19 10.24 -13.29
N VAL A 214 0.05 9.69 -12.08
CA VAL A 214 -0.62 8.42 -11.76
C VAL A 214 -1.55 8.60 -10.56
N PHE A 215 -2.46 7.65 -10.35
CA PHE A 215 -3.21 7.60 -9.09
C PHE A 215 -2.34 7.06 -7.96
N VAL A 216 -2.58 7.56 -6.73
CA VAL A 216 -1.98 7.04 -5.51
C VAL A 216 -3.10 6.68 -4.53
N ALA A 217 -3.05 5.46 -4.01
CA ALA A 217 -4.02 4.90 -3.08
C ALA A 217 -3.31 4.47 -1.79
N ALA A 218 -3.38 5.31 -0.76
CA ALA A 218 -2.79 5.09 0.55
C ALA A 218 -3.79 4.42 1.48
N VAL A 219 -3.44 3.27 2.04
CA VAL A 219 -4.32 2.47 2.89
C VAL A 219 -3.68 2.31 4.26
N ASN A 220 -4.18 3.03 5.24
CA ASN A 220 -3.66 2.98 6.61
C ASN A 220 -4.61 2.23 7.54
N ARG A 221 -4.10 1.81 8.71
CA ARG A 221 -4.92 1.26 9.79
C ARG A 221 -5.39 2.34 10.76
N VAL A 222 -6.35 2.00 11.60
CA VAL A 222 -6.85 2.84 12.70
C VAL A 222 -6.80 2.09 14.02
N GLY A 223 -6.97 2.83 15.12
CA GLY A 223 -7.06 2.29 16.47
C GLY A 223 -5.75 2.34 17.22
N VAL A 224 -5.81 1.94 18.47
CA VAL A 224 -4.67 1.92 19.38
C VAL A 224 -4.21 0.49 19.58
N GLU A 225 -2.93 0.26 19.36
CA GLU A 225 -2.27 -1.03 19.57
C GLU A 225 -1.01 -0.79 20.42
N GLY A 226 -1.06 -1.17 21.69
CA GLY A 226 0.05 -0.92 22.61
C GLY A 226 0.36 0.56 22.75
N GLU A 227 1.55 0.98 22.32
CA GLU A 227 2.00 2.38 22.39
C GLU A 227 1.79 3.19 21.09
N LEU A 228 1.21 2.57 20.05
CA LEU A 228 0.92 3.23 18.80
C LEU A 228 -0.57 3.56 18.67
N GLU A 229 -0.87 4.78 18.22
CA GLU A 229 -2.19 5.22 17.81
C GLU A 229 -2.16 5.48 16.30
N PHE A 230 -2.77 4.58 15.52
CA PHE A 230 -2.81 4.67 14.06
C PHE A 230 -3.83 5.71 13.61
N TRP A 231 -3.42 6.62 12.73
CA TRP A 231 -4.18 7.83 12.42
C TRP A 231 -5.13 7.71 11.22
N GLY A 232 -5.38 6.50 10.69
CA GLY A 232 -6.31 6.33 9.57
C GLY A 232 -6.00 7.22 8.39
N ASN A 233 -6.97 8.04 7.98
CA ASN A 233 -6.85 8.98 6.87
C ASN A 233 -6.48 8.30 5.53
N SER A 234 -6.84 7.04 5.31
CA SER A 234 -6.66 6.40 4.02
C SER A 234 -7.26 7.27 2.91
N PHE A 235 -6.58 7.40 1.77
CA PHE A 235 -7.05 8.30 0.72
C PHE A 235 -6.65 7.83 -0.68
N VAL A 236 -7.31 8.40 -1.68
CA VAL A 236 -6.90 8.29 -3.07
C VAL A 236 -6.64 9.69 -3.62
N ALA A 237 -5.46 9.87 -4.22
CA ALA A 237 -5.09 11.07 -4.97
C ALA A 237 -5.09 10.77 -6.47
N ASP A 238 -5.60 11.71 -7.26
CA ASP A 238 -5.61 11.65 -8.72
C ASP A 238 -4.24 12.04 -9.33
N PRO A 239 -4.04 11.87 -10.65
CA PRO A 239 -2.77 12.19 -11.31
C PRO A 239 -2.30 13.64 -11.20
N PHE A 240 -3.14 14.56 -10.70
CA PHE A 240 -2.77 15.94 -10.41
C PHE A 240 -2.66 16.24 -8.91
N GLY A 241 -2.73 15.19 -8.06
CA GLY A 241 -2.56 15.27 -6.61
C GLY A 241 -3.79 15.76 -5.86
N GLU A 242 -4.95 15.83 -6.51
CA GLU A 242 -6.21 16.11 -5.83
C GLU A 242 -6.63 14.87 -5.03
N VAL A 243 -6.95 15.05 -3.75
CA VAL A 243 -7.52 13.97 -2.92
C VAL A 243 -8.99 13.81 -3.31
N ILE A 244 -9.29 12.77 -4.08
CA ILE A 244 -10.64 12.50 -4.61
C ILE A 244 -11.51 11.71 -3.64
N ALA A 245 -10.92 11.06 -2.65
CA ALA A 245 -11.63 10.39 -1.55
C ALA A 245 -10.71 10.24 -0.35
N ARG A 246 -11.28 10.32 0.86
CA ARG A 246 -10.57 10.18 2.14
C ARG A 246 -11.45 9.46 3.15
N ALA A 247 -10.86 8.52 3.88
CA ALA A 247 -11.48 7.86 5.02
C ALA A 247 -11.29 8.65 6.32
N SER A 248 -12.03 8.26 7.34
CA SER A 248 -11.95 8.82 8.69
C SER A 248 -10.54 8.72 9.29
N ALA A 249 -10.18 9.67 10.15
CA ALA A 249 -8.95 9.59 10.95
C ALA A 249 -9.03 8.54 12.07
N THR A 250 -10.22 8.16 12.53
CA THR A 250 -10.41 7.37 13.76
C THR A 250 -11.33 6.16 13.61
N ALA A 251 -12.18 6.15 12.57
CA ALA A 251 -13.15 5.08 12.37
C ALA A 251 -12.65 4.02 11.38
N GLU A 252 -13.06 2.78 11.59
CA GLU A 252 -12.97 1.76 10.54
C GLU A 252 -13.85 2.14 9.35
N GLU A 253 -13.30 2.04 8.15
CA GLU A 253 -14.04 2.46 6.96
C GLU A 253 -13.64 1.62 5.74
N THR A 254 -14.64 1.31 4.91
CA THR A 254 -14.47 0.74 3.58
C THR A 254 -14.65 1.86 2.57
N LEU A 255 -13.57 2.44 2.07
CA LEU A 255 -13.61 3.50 1.07
C LEU A 255 -13.72 2.89 -0.32
N VAL A 256 -14.66 3.37 -1.16
CA VAL A 256 -14.76 2.98 -2.57
C VAL A 256 -14.85 4.22 -3.43
N VAL A 257 -13.95 4.32 -4.42
CA VAL A 257 -13.83 5.49 -5.30
C VAL A 257 -13.50 5.09 -6.73
N GLU A 258 -14.06 5.81 -7.70
CA GLU A 258 -13.77 5.61 -9.12
C GLU A 258 -12.50 6.38 -9.54
N CYS A 259 -11.57 5.69 -10.17
CA CYS A 259 -10.38 6.24 -10.81
C CYS A 259 -10.55 6.19 -12.34
N ASP A 260 -10.61 7.35 -12.99
CA ASP A 260 -10.64 7.46 -14.45
C ASP A 260 -9.20 7.43 -14.98
N LEU A 261 -8.74 6.26 -15.44
CA LEU A 261 -7.38 6.07 -15.93
C LEU A 261 -7.05 6.90 -17.18
N ALA A 262 -8.05 7.38 -17.92
CA ALA A 262 -7.83 8.28 -19.06
C ALA A 262 -7.25 9.64 -18.62
N LYS A 263 -7.47 10.05 -17.36
CA LYS A 263 -6.84 11.24 -16.78
C LYS A 263 -5.30 11.18 -16.81
N ILE A 264 -4.72 9.99 -16.71
CA ILE A 264 -3.24 9.79 -16.73
C ILE A 264 -2.66 10.34 -18.03
N GLU A 265 -3.20 9.92 -19.17
CA GLU A 265 -2.75 10.38 -20.47
C GLU A 265 -3.02 11.87 -20.64
N GLN A 266 -4.20 12.35 -20.23
CA GLN A 266 -4.56 13.77 -20.29
C GLN A 266 -3.58 14.63 -19.49
N VAL A 267 -3.27 14.25 -18.25
CA VAL A 267 -2.32 14.98 -17.41
C VAL A 267 -0.91 14.95 -18.01
N ARG A 268 -0.42 13.78 -18.41
CA ARG A 268 0.94 13.61 -18.96
C ARG A 268 1.15 14.35 -20.29
N ARG A 269 0.10 14.56 -21.08
CA ARG A 269 0.16 15.39 -22.30
C ARG A 269 0.31 16.87 -21.99
N ASN A 270 -0.48 17.37 -21.05
CA ASN A 270 -0.55 18.80 -20.73
C ASN A 270 0.55 19.23 -19.71
N TRP A 271 0.95 18.34 -18.83
CA TRP A 271 2.00 18.52 -17.83
C TRP A 271 3.03 17.38 -17.96
N PRO A 272 3.96 17.49 -18.91
CA PRO A 272 4.78 16.38 -19.37
C PRO A 272 6.00 16.10 -18.47
N PHE A 273 5.83 16.06 -17.15
CA PHE A 273 6.89 15.88 -16.18
C PHE A 273 7.71 14.61 -16.43
N LEU A 274 7.06 13.53 -16.89
CA LEU A 274 7.75 12.28 -17.20
C LEU A 274 8.60 12.39 -18.48
N ARG A 275 8.11 13.08 -19.51
CA ARG A 275 8.80 13.30 -20.79
C ARG A 275 9.97 14.26 -20.66
N ASP A 276 9.82 15.29 -19.81
CA ASP A 276 10.78 16.38 -19.69
C ASP A 276 11.91 16.07 -18.69
N ARG A 277 11.99 14.82 -18.22
CA ARG A 277 13.05 14.38 -17.32
C ARG A 277 14.42 14.48 -17.99
N ARG A 278 15.37 15.06 -17.27
CA ARG A 278 16.78 15.21 -17.69
C ARG A 278 17.58 13.96 -17.29
N ILE A 279 17.25 12.82 -17.94
CA ILE A 279 17.87 11.52 -17.64
C ILE A 279 19.39 11.52 -17.80
N ASP A 280 19.91 12.41 -18.61
CA ASP A 280 21.34 12.70 -18.82
C ASP A 280 22.03 13.28 -17.57
N ALA A 281 21.27 13.86 -16.64
CA ALA A 281 21.79 14.55 -15.45
C ALA A 281 21.54 13.79 -14.13
N TYR A 282 20.93 12.60 -14.17
CA TYR A 282 20.49 11.88 -12.96
C TYR A 282 21.42 10.75 -12.50
N ALA A 283 22.62 10.62 -13.05
CA ALA A 283 23.55 9.54 -12.71
C ALA A 283 23.87 9.45 -11.20
N ASP A 284 23.89 10.58 -10.50
CA ASP A 284 24.21 10.65 -9.08
C ASP A 284 23.07 10.21 -8.14
N LEU A 285 21.87 9.93 -8.66
CA LEU A 285 20.77 9.36 -7.83
C LEU A 285 21.13 8.00 -7.21
N THR A 286 22.12 7.29 -7.77
CA THR A 286 22.60 6.02 -7.22
C THR A 286 23.66 6.21 -6.12
N ARG A 287 24.04 7.44 -5.82
CA ARG A 287 24.96 7.77 -4.74
C ARG A 287 24.19 8.22 -3.50
N ARG A 288 24.71 7.91 -2.32
CA ARG A 288 24.11 8.38 -1.05
C ARG A 288 24.23 9.89 -0.89
N TYR A 289 25.30 10.48 -1.39
CA TYR A 289 25.59 11.91 -1.32
C TYR A 289 26.54 12.33 -2.45
N ARG A 290 26.43 13.58 -2.91
CA ARG A 290 27.39 14.18 -3.85
C ARG A 290 28.50 14.85 -3.06
N SER A 291 29.74 14.44 -3.24
CA SER A 291 30.95 15.09 -2.70
C SER A 291 31.56 15.98 -3.74
#